data_f3480d727a203470532779403278425a
#
_entry.id   f3480d727a203470532779403278425a
#
_cell.length_a   1.000
_cell.length_b   1.000
_cell.length_c   1.000
_cell.angle_alpha   90.00
_cell.angle_beta   90.00
_cell.angle_gamma   90.00
#
_symmetry.space_group_name_H-M   'P 1'
#
loop_
_entity.id
_entity.type
_entity.pdbx_description
1 polymer ?
#
loop_
_entity_poly.entity_id
_entity_poly.type
_entity_poly.pdbx_seq_one_letter_code
_entity_poly.pdbx_strand_id
1 'polypeptide(L)'
;YIESVRQMIWDLGENNTMVIHLTLIPYLAASGELKTKPTQHSVRLLMESGIRADVLVTRTEHTLPKEVKEKLALFCNVKKGHVIESKDADSIYEVPFLLHEQDFDEVVLNRLNLPTNQKPDLTAWENFLDRHKNPKNSVEIALVGKYTALPDSYKSISEAFTHAGAQTETEVKIRWVYSGDLSTENIDSVLKGVDGVLIAPGFGDRGIDGKIL
;
A
#
# COMPACT_ATOMS: atom_id res chain seq x y z
N TYR A 1 23.16 2.34 -5.64
CA TYR A 1 21.79 2.08 -6.10
C TYR A 1 21.29 3.15 -7.09
N ILE A 2 21.17 4.43 -6.71
CA ILE A 2 20.70 5.51 -7.59
C ILE A 2 21.54 5.62 -8.86
N GLU A 3 22.87 5.53 -8.73
CA GLU A 3 23.79 5.55 -9.87
C GLU A 3 23.54 4.39 -10.85
N SER A 4 23.28 3.18 -10.34
CA SER A 4 22.93 2.03 -11.20
C SER A 4 21.61 2.24 -11.95
N VAL A 5 20.62 2.86 -11.30
CA VAL A 5 19.33 3.24 -11.95
C VAL A 5 19.61 4.24 -13.07
N ARG A 6 20.42 5.27 -12.81
CA ARG A 6 20.78 6.28 -13.80
C ARG A 6 21.46 5.66 -15.03
N GLN A 7 22.43 4.76 -14.80
CA GLN A 7 23.11 4.03 -15.89
C GLN A 7 22.15 3.15 -16.69
N MET A 8 21.25 2.44 -16.01
CA MET A 8 20.25 1.60 -16.68
C MET A 8 19.29 2.43 -17.55
N ILE A 9 18.87 3.60 -17.10
CA ILE A 9 18.07 4.54 -17.91
C ILE A 9 18.81 4.95 -19.17
N TRP A 10 20.13 5.23 -19.03
CA TRP A 10 20.99 5.60 -20.15
C TRP A 10 21.13 4.46 -21.17
N ASP A 11 21.39 3.23 -20.69
CA ASP A 11 21.60 2.07 -21.55
C ASP A 11 20.32 1.63 -22.28
N LEU A 12 19.16 1.67 -21.62
CA LEU A 12 17.89 1.26 -22.20
C LEU A 12 17.23 2.38 -23.04
N GLY A 13 17.58 3.62 -22.79
CA GLY A 13 17.01 4.80 -23.44
C GLY A 13 15.66 5.24 -22.85
N GLU A 14 15.36 6.51 -23.02
CA GLU A 14 14.17 7.15 -22.44
C GLU A 14 12.84 6.53 -22.90
N ASN A 15 12.76 5.97 -24.09
CA ASN A 15 11.53 5.35 -24.62
C ASN A 15 11.19 4.00 -23.96
N ASN A 16 12.18 3.36 -23.33
CA ASN A 16 12.03 2.04 -22.71
C ASN A 16 12.06 2.13 -21.17
N THR A 17 12.13 3.33 -20.63
CA THR A 17 12.20 3.56 -19.17
C THR A 17 11.22 4.64 -18.77
N MET A 18 10.75 4.55 -17.53
CA MET A 18 9.90 5.57 -16.92
C MET A 18 10.29 5.74 -15.44
N VAL A 19 10.40 6.97 -15.02
CA VAL A 19 10.71 7.31 -13.62
C VAL A 19 9.46 7.86 -12.93
N ILE A 20 8.92 7.08 -12.01
CA ILE A 20 7.84 7.49 -11.14
C ILE A 20 8.45 7.82 -9.78
N HIS A 21 8.34 9.08 -9.36
CA HIS A 21 8.88 9.53 -8.08
C HIS A 21 7.78 9.68 -7.04
N LEU A 22 7.83 8.82 -6.01
CA LEU A 22 6.89 8.87 -4.90
C LEU A 22 7.37 9.88 -3.86
N THR A 23 6.50 10.83 -3.50
CA THR A 23 6.80 11.89 -2.53
C THR A 23 5.69 12.05 -1.50
N LEU A 24 5.95 12.79 -0.44
CA LEU A 24 4.98 13.11 0.60
C LEU A 24 4.64 14.61 0.56
N ILE A 25 3.34 14.92 0.62
CA ILE A 25 2.83 16.27 0.84
C ILE A 25 2.17 16.29 2.22
N PRO A 26 2.90 16.70 3.26
CA PRO A 26 2.35 16.73 4.61
C PRO A 26 1.30 17.85 4.74
N TYR A 27 0.27 17.56 5.52
CA TYR A 27 -0.69 18.53 5.98
C TYR A 27 -0.31 19.02 7.39
N LEU A 28 -0.22 20.33 7.56
CA LEU A 28 0.01 20.93 8.86
C LEU A 28 -1.31 21.36 9.49
N ALA A 29 -1.86 20.56 10.38
CA ALA A 29 -3.14 20.82 11.04
C ALA A 29 -3.18 22.19 11.75
N ALA A 30 -2.06 22.62 12.33
CA ALA A 30 -1.97 23.92 13.02
C ALA A 30 -2.17 25.15 12.11
N SER A 31 -1.79 25.05 10.82
CA SER A 31 -1.95 26.13 9.84
C SER A 31 -3.02 25.86 8.78
N GLY A 32 -3.59 24.65 8.76
CA GLY A 32 -4.55 24.23 7.74
C GLY A 32 -3.97 24.14 6.33
N GLU A 33 -2.66 23.85 6.19
CA GLU A 33 -1.97 23.97 4.92
C GLU A 33 -1.26 22.69 4.48
N LEU A 34 -1.35 22.39 3.18
CA LEU A 34 -0.52 21.40 2.49
C LEU A 34 0.86 21.98 2.15
N LYS A 35 1.92 21.30 2.54
CA LYS A 35 3.31 21.76 2.33
C LYS A 35 3.95 21.06 1.15
N THR A 36 4.16 21.79 0.05
CA THR A 36 4.76 21.31 -1.20
C THR A 36 6.30 21.32 -1.20
N LYS A 37 6.92 22.06 -0.27
CA LYS A 37 8.39 22.19 -0.20
C LYS A 37 9.15 20.88 -0.05
N PRO A 38 8.71 19.91 0.78
CA PRO A 38 9.39 18.61 0.90
C PRO A 38 9.44 17.86 -0.43
N THR A 39 8.33 17.85 -1.19
CA THR A 39 8.27 17.25 -2.54
C THR A 39 9.23 17.95 -3.50
N GLN A 40 9.22 19.29 -3.56
CA GLN A 40 10.13 20.06 -4.42
C GLN A 40 11.61 19.78 -4.09
N HIS A 41 11.94 19.68 -2.82
CA HIS A 41 13.30 19.36 -2.37
C HIS A 41 13.70 17.93 -2.74
N SER A 42 12.81 16.96 -2.54
CA SER A 42 13.03 15.56 -2.93
C SER A 42 13.30 15.42 -4.43
N VAL A 43 12.48 16.07 -5.28
CA VAL A 43 12.68 16.07 -6.74
C VAL A 43 13.99 16.72 -7.12
N ARG A 44 14.39 17.82 -6.46
CA ARG A 44 15.67 18.47 -6.73
C ARG A 44 16.86 17.54 -6.43
N LEU A 45 16.84 16.82 -5.31
CA LEU A 45 17.88 15.84 -4.97
C LEU A 45 17.95 14.70 -6.00
N LEU A 46 16.80 14.25 -6.51
CA LEU A 46 16.76 13.26 -7.59
C LEU A 46 17.43 13.80 -8.86
N MET A 47 17.13 15.04 -9.23
CA MET A 47 17.71 15.71 -10.40
C MET A 47 19.23 15.94 -10.23
N GLU A 48 19.70 16.28 -9.05
CA GLU A 48 21.14 16.39 -8.72
C GLU A 48 21.85 15.04 -8.90
N SER A 49 21.15 13.92 -8.75
CA SER A 49 21.66 12.57 -9.05
C SER A 49 21.59 12.21 -10.55
N GLY A 50 21.21 13.13 -11.42
CA GLY A 50 21.10 12.92 -12.86
C GLY A 50 19.87 12.14 -13.31
N ILE A 51 18.84 12.03 -12.47
CA ILE A 51 17.57 11.35 -12.79
C ILE A 51 16.44 12.37 -12.78
N ARG A 52 15.61 12.36 -13.83
CA ARG A 52 14.42 13.19 -13.94
C ARG A 52 13.17 12.34 -13.78
N ALA A 53 12.22 12.80 -12.97
CA ALA A 53 10.92 12.16 -12.85
C ALA A 53 10.05 12.45 -14.10
N ASP A 54 9.39 11.43 -14.62
CA ASP A 54 8.34 11.53 -15.64
C ASP A 54 6.99 11.82 -14.99
N VAL A 55 6.76 11.23 -13.82
CA VAL A 55 5.53 11.37 -13.03
C VAL A 55 5.87 11.54 -11.55
N LEU A 56 5.11 12.40 -10.88
CA LEU A 56 5.09 12.49 -9.42
C LEU A 56 3.85 11.78 -8.90
N VAL A 57 4.03 10.80 -8.02
CA VAL A 57 2.96 10.25 -7.19
C VAL A 57 3.10 10.86 -5.80
N THR A 58 2.11 11.61 -5.38
CA THR A 58 2.17 12.42 -4.16
C THR A 58 1.27 11.83 -3.09
N ARG A 59 1.87 11.24 -2.06
CA ARG A 59 1.15 10.79 -0.86
C ARG A 59 0.63 11.99 -0.09
N THR A 60 -0.63 11.96 0.30
CA THR A 60 -1.28 13.06 1.02
C THR A 60 -2.47 12.55 1.84
N GLU A 61 -2.76 13.19 2.97
CA GLU A 61 -3.96 12.94 3.76
C GLU A 61 -5.21 13.62 3.18
N HIS A 62 -5.01 14.72 2.45
CA HIS A 62 -6.08 15.57 1.92
C HIS A 62 -5.99 15.69 0.40
N THR A 63 -7.12 15.87 -0.25
CA THR A 63 -7.19 16.13 -1.70
C THR A 63 -6.39 17.37 -2.08
N LEU A 64 -5.57 17.25 -3.12
CA LEU A 64 -4.74 18.34 -3.63
C LEU A 64 -5.57 19.27 -4.54
N PRO A 65 -5.68 20.55 -4.21
CA PRO A 65 -6.24 21.52 -5.11
C PRO A 65 -5.50 21.56 -6.46
N LYS A 66 -6.22 21.88 -7.52
CA LYS A 66 -5.66 21.95 -8.88
C LYS A 66 -4.44 22.88 -8.96
N GLU A 67 -4.51 24.01 -8.29
CA GLU A 67 -3.43 25.02 -8.24
C GLU A 67 -2.16 24.43 -7.58
N VAL A 68 -2.33 23.54 -6.59
CA VAL A 68 -1.20 22.86 -5.93
C VAL A 68 -0.57 21.85 -6.89
N LYS A 69 -1.38 21.07 -7.63
CA LYS A 69 -0.88 20.14 -8.66
C LYS A 69 -0.15 20.89 -9.78
N GLU A 70 -0.69 21.99 -10.26
CA GLU A 70 -0.03 22.83 -11.30
C GLU A 70 1.27 23.44 -10.80
N LYS A 71 1.29 23.94 -9.57
CA LYS A 71 2.50 24.44 -8.92
C LYS A 71 3.59 23.36 -8.83
N LEU A 72 3.22 22.16 -8.40
CA LEU A 72 4.16 21.03 -8.33
C LEU A 72 4.68 20.66 -9.73
N ALA A 73 3.81 20.58 -10.73
CA ALA A 73 4.20 20.32 -12.11
C ALA A 73 5.27 21.30 -12.60
N LEU A 74 5.07 22.59 -12.34
CA LEU A 74 6.00 23.65 -12.71
C LEU A 74 7.35 23.54 -11.98
N PHE A 75 7.33 23.44 -10.63
CA PHE A 75 8.55 23.45 -9.82
C PHE A 75 9.35 22.14 -9.87
N CYS A 76 8.69 21.04 -10.22
CA CYS A 76 9.31 19.72 -10.33
C CYS A 76 9.63 19.30 -11.77
N ASN A 77 9.38 20.19 -12.75
CA ASN A 77 9.66 19.95 -14.17
C ASN A 77 8.98 18.68 -14.73
N VAL A 78 7.76 18.37 -14.26
CA VAL A 78 6.91 17.32 -14.82
C VAL A 78 5.78 17.93 -15.65
N LYS A 79 5.23 17.15 -16.58
CA LYS A 79 4.12 17.64 -17.41
C LYS A 79 2.87 17.90 -16.55
N LYS A 80 2.03 18.85 -16.99
CA LYS A 80 0.68 18.99 -16.43
C LYS A 80 -0.08 17.67 -16.60
N GLY A 81 -0.79 17.25 -15.59
CA GLY A 81 -1.44 15.91 -15.55
C GLY A 81 -0.54 14.76 -15.07
N HIS A 82 0.76 14.97 -14.94
CA HIS A 82 1.68 13.96 -14.41
C HIS A 82 1.96 14.12 -12.89
N VAL A 83 1.16 14.91 -12.20
CA VAL A 83 1.13 14.96 -10.73
C VAL A 83 -0.09 14.19 -10.26
N ILE A 84 0.15 12.96 -9.86
CA ILE A 84 -0.87 12.01 -9.43
C ILE A 84 -0.98 12.06 -7.91
N GLU A 85 -2.19 12.24 -7.42
CA GLU A 85 -2.50 12.20 -6.01
C GLU A 85 -2.66 10.75 -5.54
N SER A 86 -1.97 10.37 -4.49
CA SER A 86 -2.19 9.14 -3.76
C SER A 86 -2.66 9.48 -2.35
N LYS A 87 -3.94 9.82 -2.25
CA LYS A 87 -4.60 10.12 -0.99
C LYS A 87 -4.69 8.86 -0.11
N ASP A 88 -4.77 9.08 1.21
CA ASP A 88 -5.06 8.02 2.14
C ASP A 88 -6.42 7.39 1.83
N ALA A 89 -6.44 6.08 1.77
CA ALA A 89 -7.62 5.27 1.47
C ALA A 89 -7.93 4.35 2.67
N ASP A 90 -9.20 4.01 2.85
CA ASP A 90 -9.62 3.10 3.91
C ASP A 90 -9.04 1.69 3.71
N SER A 91 -8.80 1.32 2.46
CA SER A 91 -8.18 0.06 2.09
C SER A 91 -7.15 0.26 0.99
N ILE A 92 -6.01 -0.45 1.09
CA ILE A 92 -5.00 -0.47 0.01
C ILE A 92 -5.57 -0.98 -1.32
N TYR A 93 -6.65 -1.73 -1.28
CA TYR A 93 -7.34 -2.27 -2.46
C TYR A 93 -8.14 -1.22 -3.23
N GLU A 94 -8.34 -0.02 -2.68
CA GLU A 94 -8.93 1.13 -3.38
C GLU A 94 -7.92 1.89 -4.23
N VAL A 95 -6.65 1.79 -3.90
CA VAL A 95 -5.58 2.58 -4.55
C VAL A 95 -5.58 2.43 -6.08
N PRO A 96 -5.77 1.23 -6.68
CA PRO A 96 -5.87 1.10 -8.14
C PRO A 96 -6.96 1.97 -8.77
N PHE A 97 -8.13 2.10 -8.15
CA PHE A 97 -9.21 2.96 -8.63
C PHE A 97 -8.84 4.43 -8.53
N LEU A 98 -8.29 4.86 -7.38
CA LEU A 98 -7.86 6.24 -7.17
C LEU A 98 -6.78 6.68 -8.17
N LEU A 99 -5.94 5.76 -8.62
CA LEU A 99 -4.94 6.02 -9.65
C LEU A 99 -5.57 6.04 -11.05
N HIS A 100 -6.48 5.09 -11.33
CA HIS A 100 -7.20 5.02 -12.61
C HIS A 100 -8.07 6.24 -12.86
N GLU A 101 -8.77 6.76 -11.84
CA GLU A 101 -9.58 7.99 -11.91
C GLU A 101 -8.79 9.24 -12.32
N GLN A 102 -7.47 9.19 -12.22
CA GLN A 102 -6.55 10.25 -12.61
C GLN A 102 -5.80 9.94 -13.92
N ASP A 103 -6.27 8.96 -14.70
CA ASP A 103 -5.67 8.52 -15.96
C ASP A 103 -4.19 8.08 -15.81
N PHE A 104 -3.79 7.61 -14.61
CA PHE A 104 -2.40 7.24 -14.36
C PHE A 104 -1.92 6.08 -15.23
N ASP A 105 -2.76 5.10 -15.46
CA ASP A 105 -2.54 3.98 -16.38
C ASP A 105 -2.32 4.47 -17.83
N GLU A 106 -3.12 5.42 -18.31
CA GLU A 106 -2.94 6.01 -19.64
C GLU A 106 -1.61 6.79 -19.72
N VAL A 107 -1.26 7.53 -18.68
CA VAL A 107 0.02 8.25 -18.59
C VAL A 107 1.20 7.26 -18.71
N VAL A 108 1.13 6.13 -18.02
CA VAL A 108 2.17 5.07 -18.05
C VAL A 108 2.26 4.44 -19.44
N LEU A 109 1.13 4.00 -19.99
CA LEU A 109 1.07 3.37 -21.32
C LEU A 109 1.58 4.30 -22.41
N ASN A 110 1.15 5.56 -22.41
CA ASN A 110 1.62 6.56 -23.38
C ASN A 110 3.12 6.83 -23.24
N ARG A 111 3.65 6.90 -22.00
CA ARG A 111 5.07 7.15 -21.76
C ARG A 111 5.96 6.01 -22.26
N LEU A 112 5.48 4.77 -22.13
CA LEU A 112 6.19 3.56 -22.57
C LEU A 112 5.86 3.13 -24.02
N ASN A 113 5.11 3.95 -24.76
CA ASN A 113 4.65 3.66 -26.12
C ASN A 113 3.88 2.33 -26.23
N LEU A 114 3.13 1.98 -25.20
CA LEU A 114 2.26 0.82 -25.16
C LEU A 114 0.86 1.16 -25.70
N PRO A 115 0.10 0.17 -26.24
CA PRO A 115 -1.25 0.41 -26.74
C PRO A 115 -2.20 0.96 -25.64
N THR A 116 -2.96 2.01 -25.96
CA THR A 116 -3.97 2.64 -25.07
C THR A 116 -5.40 2.43 -25.55
N ASN A 117 -5.62 1.55 -26.50
CA ASN A 117 -6.92 1.34 -27.14
C ASN A 117 -7.87 0.42 -26.37
N GLN A 118 -7.44 -0.12 -25.24
CA GLN A 118 -8.25 -0.97 -24.39
C GLN A 118 -8.39 -0.33 -23.01
N LYS A 119 -9.62 -0.15 -22.55
CA LYS A 119 -9.89 0.23 -21.16
C LYS A 119 -9.70 -0.99 -20.26
N PRO A 120 -9.11 -0.83 -19.06
CA PRO A 120 -8.99 -1.93 -18.12
C PRO A 120 -10.38 -2.40 -17.67
N ASP A 121 -10.59 -3.71 -17.60
CA ASP A 121 -11.75 -4.29 -16.95
C ASP A 121 -11.45 -4.51 -15.46
N LEU A 122 -11.98 -3.65 -14.62
CA LEU A 122 -11.81 -3.68 -13.17
C LEU A 122 -12.97 -4.39 -12.45
N THR A 123 -13.93 -4.97 -13.17
CA THR A 123 -15.15 -5.56 -12.59
C THR A 123 -14.85 -6.61 -11.50
N ALA A 124 -13.87 -7.47 -11.73
CA ALA A 124 -13.48 -8.49 -10.74
C ALA A 124 -12.90 -7.84 -9.46
N TRP A 125 -12.17 -6.76 -9.62
CA TRP A 125 -11.58 -6.00 -8.52
C TRP A 125 -12.62 -5.19 -7.74
N GLU A 126 -13.58 -4.58 -8.44
CA GLU A 126 -14.73 -3.89 -7.84
C GLU A 126 -15.56 -4.86 -6.98
N ASN A 127 -15.87 -6.03 -7.51
CA ASN A 127 -16.58 -7.09 -6.78
C ASN A 127 -15.83 -7.57 -5.54
N PHE A 128 -14.51 -7.69 -5.62
CA PHE A 128 -13.68 -8.02 -4.46
C PHE A 128 -13.77 -6.91 -3.41
N LEU A 129 -13.61 -5.66 -3.80
CA LEU A 129 -13.64 -4.51 -2.90
C LEU A 129 -14.99 -4.35 -2.22
N ASP A 130 -16.08 -4.53 -2.96
CA ASP A 130 -17.44 -4.48 -2.41
C ASP A 130 -17.65 -5.55 -1.33
N ARG A 131 -17.28 -6.80 -1.60
CA ARG A 131 -17.37 -7.89 -0.61
C ARG A 131 -16.47 -7.66 0.61
N HIS A 132 -15.29 -7.09 0.40
CA HIS A 132 -14.37 -6.75 1.48
C HIS A 132 -14.93 -5.65 2.39
N LYS A 133 -15.57 -4.63 1.81
CA LYS A 133 -16.16 -3.51 2.57
C LYS A 133 -17.51 -3.83 3.20
N ASN A 134 -18.27 -4.75 2.62
CA ASN A 134 -19.64 -5.10 3.00
C ASN A 134 -19.77 -6.59 3.36
N PRO A 135 -18.99 -7.09 4.37
CA PRO A 135 -19.09 -8.48 4.79
C PRO A 135 -20.45 -8.77 5.40
N LYS A 136 -21.02 -9.96 5.12
CA LYS A 136 -22.32 -10.42 5.67
C LYS A 136 -22.17 -11.17 6.98
N ASN A 137 -20.98 -11.70 7.24
CA ASN A 137 -20.66 -12.51 8.41
C ASN A 137 -19.42 -11.96 9.11
N SER A 138 -19.15 -12.44 10.30
CA SER A 138 -17.90 -12.14 11.03
C SER A 138 -17.44 -13.38 11.77
N VAL A 139 -16.12 -13.62 11.72
CA VAL A 139 -15.45 -14.68 12.49
C VAL A 139 -14.25 -14.11 13.21
N GLU A 140 -13.91 -14.70 14.36
CA GLU A 140 -12.70 -14.35 15.12
C GLU A 140 -11.70 -15.50 15.07
N ILE A 141 -10.50 -15.25 14.52
CA ILE A 141 -9.43 -16.24 14.42
C ILE A 141 -8.29 -15.85 15.36
N ALA A 142 -7.94 -16.74 16.27
CA ALA A 142 -6.73 -16.59 17.08
C ALA A 142 -5.49 -16.91 16.23
N LEU A 143 -4.64 -15.91 15.99
CA LEU A 143 -3.34 -16.11 15.39
C LEU A 143 -2.29 -16.25 16.48
N VAL A 144 -1.90 -17.51 16.71
CA VAL A 144 -0.91 -17.87 17.73
C VAL A 144 0.49 -17.81 17.13
N GLY A 145 1.30 -16.88 17.62
CA GLY A 145 2.63 -16.65 17.05
C GLY A 145 3.61 -16.04 18.04
N LYS A 146 4.88 -15.96 17.67
CA LYS A 146 5.93 -15.37 18.51
C LYS A 146 6.31 -13.94 18.17
N TYR A 147 5.76 -13.39 17.08
CA TYR A 147 6.04 -12.02 16.62
C TYR A 147 4.79 -11.12 16.64
N THR A 148 3.83 -11.45 17.49
CA THR A 148 2.52 -10.77 17.56
C THR A 148 2.60 -9.30 18.01
N ALA A 149 3.70 -8.91 18.67
CA ALA A 149 3.98 -7.50 18.99
C ALA A 149 4.31 -6.64 17.75
N LEU A 150 4.63 -7.27 16.62
CA LEU A 150 4.92 -6.62 15.35
C LEU A 150 3.98 -7.21 14.27
N PRO A 151 2.77 -6.67 14.10
CA PRO A 151 1.76 -7.21 13.17
C PRO A 151 2.28 -7.39 11.74
N ASP A 152 3.21 -6.54 11.28
CA ASP A 152 3.85 -6.65 9.97
C ASP A 152 4.63 -7.97 9.76
N SER A 153 5.07 -8.61 10.84
CA SER A 153 5.72 -9.92 10.75
C SER A 153 4.81 -11.02 10.20
N TYR A 154 3.50 -10.83 10.32
CA TYR A 154 2.47 -11.73 9.80
C TYR A 154 1.59 -11.09 8.74
N LYS A 155 2.09 -10.03 8.07
CA LYS A 155 1.33 -9.29 7.06
C LYS A 155 0.74 -10.19 5.98
N SER A 156 1.52 -11.15 5.46
CA SER A 156 1.04 -12.10 4.45
C SER A 156 -0.14 -12.95 4.94
N ILE A 157 -0.16 -13.31 6.22
CA ILE A 157 -1.24 -14.10 6.82
C ILE A 157 -2.49 -13.22 6.98
N SER A 158 -2.34 -11.99 7.47
CA SER A 158 -3.46 -11.06 7.60
C SER A 158 -4.07 -10.71 6.25
N GLU A 159 -3.24 -10.51 5.21
CA GLU A 159 -3.74 -10.31 3.85
C GLU A 159 -4.44 -11.57 3.29
N ALA A 160 -3.92 -12.76 3.57
CA ALA A 160 -4.60 -14.00 3.18
C ALA A 160 -5.99 -14.14 3.83
N PHE A 161 -6.14 -13.72 5.09
CA PHE A 161 -7.45 -13.64 5.75
C PHE A 161 -8.36 -12.59 5.12
N THR A 162 -7.81 -11.44 4.73
CA THR A 162 -8.58 -10.42 3.99
C THR A 162 -9.12 -10.97 2.67
N HIS A 163 -8.29 -11.67 1.90
CA HIS A 163 -8.70 -12.28 0.63
C HIS A 163 -9.75 -13.38 0.81
N ALA A 164 -9.53 -14.28 1.78
CA ALA A 164 -10.48 -15.34 2.09
C ALA A 164 -11.80 -14.78 2.59
N GLY A 165 -11.72 -13.76 3.46
CA GLY A 165 -12.88 -13.05 3.98
C GLY A 165 -13.71 -12.37 2.88
N ALA A 166 -13.07 -11.65 1.96
CA ALA A 166 -13.75 -11.06 0.81
C ALA A 166 -14.42 -12.13 -0.06
N GLN A 167 -13.75 -13.27 -0.30
CA GLN A 167 -14.33 -14.37 -1.09
C GLN A 167 -15.55 -14.99 -0.43
N THR A 168 -15.58 -15.07 0.90
CA THR A 168 -16.67 -15.68 1.70
C THR A 168 -17.66 -14.64 2.26
N GLU A 169 -17.51 -13.36 1.88
CA GLU A 169 -18.30 -12.23 2.43
C GLU A 169 -18.30 -12.21 3.97
N THR A 170 -17.11 -12.47 4.57
CA THR A 170 -16.92 -12.62 6.01
C THR A 170 -15.82 -11.68 6.50
N GLU A 171 -16.09 -10.87 7.50
CA GLU A 171 -15.07 -10.12 8.21
C GLU A 171 -14.26 -11.07 9.08
N VAL A 172 -12.94 -11.13 8.88
CA VAL A 172 -12.05 -11.93 9.73
C VAL A 172 -11.37 -11.02 10.74
N LYS A 173 -11.75 -11.16 12.00
CA LYS A 173 -11.12 -10.48 13.13
C LYS A 173 -9.97 -11.33 13.64
N ILE A 174 -8.77 -10.74 13.74
CA ILE A 174 -7.57 -11.45 14.20
C ILE A 174 -7.34 -11.13 15.67
N ARG A 175 -7.42 -12.17 16.53
CA ARG A 175 -6.96 -12.14 17.90
C ARG A 175 -5.49 -12.53 17.93
N TRP A 176 -4.63 -11.56 18.19
CA TRP A 176 -3.18 -11.78 18.29
C TRP A 176 -2.83 -12.45 19.62
N VAL A 177 -2.29 -13.65 19.57
CA VAL A 177 -1.92 -14.44 20.76
C VAL A 177 -0.42 -14.72 20.73
N TYR A 178 0.30 -14.20 21.72
CA TYR A 178 1.72 -14.52 21.87
C TYR A 178 1.89 -15.95 22.39
N SER A 179 2.53 -16.81 21.62
CA SER A 179 2.69 -18.23 21.96
C SER A 179 3.52 -18.47 23.23
N GLY A 180 4.38 -17.52 23.64
CA GLY A 180 5.17 -17.64 24.87
C GLY A 180 4.38 -17.46 26.16
N ASP A 181 3.16 -16.90 26.09
CA ASP A 181 2.29 -16.67 27.23
C ASP A 181 1.26 -17.80 27.43
N LEU A 182 1.17 -18.74 26.48
CA LEU A 182 0.25 -19.85 26.57
C LEU A 182 0.78 -20.95 27.51
N SER A 183 -0.12 -21.46 28.35
CA SER A 183 0.09 -22.60 29.25
C SER A 183 -1.15 -23.46 29.31
N THR A 184 -1.02 -24.66 29.83
CA THR A 184 -2.17 -25.57 30.11
C THR A 184 -3.23 -24.95 31.03
N GLU A 185 -2.84 -23.98 31.84
CA GLU A 185 -3.73 -23.31 32.81
C GLU A 185 -4.57 -22.20 32.16
N ASN A 186 -4.07 -21.57 31.11
CA ASN A 186 -4.71 -20.37 30.53
C ASN A 186 -5.23 -20.55 29.10
N ILE A 187 -4.85 -21.60 28.38
CA ILE A 187 -5.20 -21.79 26.97
C ILE A 187 -6.70 -21.72 26.71
N ASP A 188 -7.51 -22.37 27.54
CA ASP A 188 -8.97 -22.38 27.41
C ASP A 188 -9.57 -20.98 27.56
N SER A 189 -9.01 -20.16 28.47
CA SER A 189 -9.47 -18.79 28.68
C SER A 189 -9.03 -17.85 27.57
N VAL A 190 -7.81 -17.99 27.05
CA VAL A 190 -7.25 -17.16 25.99
C VAL A 190 -7.95 -17.42 24.65
N LEU A 191 -8.26 -18.69 24.37
CA LEU A 191 -8.92 -19.10 23.12
C LEU A 191 -10.45 -19.14 23.24
N LYS A 192 -11.00 -18.75 24.38
CA LYS A 192 -12.46 -18.74 24.55
C LYS A 192 -13.14 -17.82 23.53
N GLY A 193 -14.10 -18.40 22.82
CA GLY A 193 -14.98 -17.66 21.91
C GLY A 193 -14.39 -17.38 20.55
N VAL A 194 -13.19 -17.87 20.20
CA VAL A 194 -12.68 -17.81 18.83
C VAL A 194 -13.35 -18.90 17.97
N ASP A 195 -13.55 -18.60 16.71
CA ASP A 195 -14.12 -19.53 15.73
C ASP A 195 -13.07 -20.47 15.12
N GLY A 196 -11.79 -20.09 15.24
CA GLY A 196 -10.67 -20.90 14.76
C GLY A 196 -9.33 -20.44 15.30
N VAL A 197 -8.33 -21.29 15.16
CA VAL A 197 -6.94 -21.02 15.57
C VAL A 197 -6.01 -21.26 14.41
N LEU A 198 -5.13 -20.29 14.14
CA LEU A 198 -4.03 -20.43 13.20
C LEU A 198 -2.71 -20.32 13.95
N ILE A 199 -1.89 -21.37 13.85
CA ILE A 199 -0.55 -21.39 14.41
C ILE A 199 0.41 -20.82 13.36
N ALA A 200 0.94 -19.63 13.64
CA ALA A 200 1.83 -18.94 12.71
C ALA A 200 3.23 -19.55 12.68
N PRO A 201 3.92 -19.55 11.52
CA PRO A 201 5.28 -20.05 11.40
C PRO A 201 6.29 -19.23 12.21
N GLY A 202 7.48 -19.79 12.42
CA GLY A 202 8.59 -19.10 13.08
C GLY A 202 9.71 -20.05 13.44
N PHE A 203 10.95 -19.61 13.34
CA PHE A 203 12.15 -20.38 13.61
C PHE A 203 12.58 -20.32 15.09
N GLY A 204 13.31 -21.36 15.55
CA GLY A 204 13.88 -21.44 16.88
C GLY A 204 12.87 -21.76 17.99
N ASP A 205 13.35 -22.05 19.17
CA ASP A 205 12.62 -22.74 20.26
C ASP A 205 11.66 -21.82 21.04
N ARG A 206 11.85 -20.51 20.96
CA ARG A 206 11.01 -19.55 21.70
C ARG A 206 9.53 -19.68 21.32
N GLY A 207 8.70 -19.95 22.30
CA GLY A 207 7.23 -20.06 22.16
C GLY A 207 6.74 -21.33 21.43
N ILE A 208 7.58 -22.37 21.28
CA ILE A 208 7.17 -23.66 20.71
C ILE A 208 6.15 -24.33 21.62
N ASP A 209 6.41 -24.40 22.93
CA ASP A 209 5.53 -25.09 23.86
C ASP A 209 4.08 -24.58 23.78
N GLY A 210 3.90 -23.26 23.75
CA GLY A 210 2.58 -22.67 23.59
C GLY A 210 1.94 -22.84 22.20
N LYS A 211 2.65 -23.37 21.22
CA LYS A 211 2.11 -23.72 19.91
C LYS A 211 1.72 -25.22 19.82
N ILE A 212 2.26 -26.02 20.72
CA ILE A 212 1.99 -27.46 20.79
C ILE A 212 0.73 -27.75 21.65
N LEU A 213 0.46 -26.89 22.62
CA LEU A 213 -0.74 -26.95 23.45
C LEU A 213 -2.02 -26.85 22.62
#